data_a66468c925a7bd9782ccfc2165f35f61
#
_entry.id   a66468c925a7bd9782ccfc2165f35f61
#
_cell.length_a   1.000
_cell.length_b   1.000
_cell.length_c   1.000
_cell.angle_alpha   90.00
_cell.angle_beta   90.00
_cell.angle_gamma   90.00
#
_symmetry.space_group_name_H-M   'P 1'
#
loop_
_entity.id
_entity.type
_entity.pdbx_description
1 polymer ?
#
loop_
_entity_poly.entity_id
_entity_poly.type
_entity_poly.pdbx_seq_one_letter_code
_entity_poly.pdbx_strand_id
1 'polypeptide(L)'
;MEHLIIPEDYFSPLSLYDTQVAIKTVKDFFQSVLAKQLNLLRVSSPLFVDPASGMNDNLNGIERPVSFGIKEQNERQAEIVQSLAKWKRYALKEYGFAHGEGLYTDMNAIRRDEVTDNIHSIYVDQWDWEKVIVKSERNLDTLKKVVRSVYKALRKTETYMSIQYDFIEEILPKDIFFITTQE
;
A
#
# COMPACT_ATOMS: atom_id res chain seq x y z
N MET A 1 -13.29 19.14 -13.07
CA MET A 1 -12.06 18.47 -12.58
C MET A 1 -10.96 19.54 -12.55
N GLU A 2 -11.06 20.43 -11.57
CA GLU A 2 -10.17 21.62 -11.45
C GLU A 2 -8.71 21.27 -11.07
N HIS A 3 -8.47 20.06 -10.57
CA HIS A 3 -7.17 19.69 -10.03
C HIS A 3 -6.40 18.69 -10.91
N LEU A 4 -6.95 18.33 -12.07
CA LEU A 4 -6.30 17.40 -13.01
C LEU A 4 -5.48 18.20 -14.02
N ILE A 5 -4.18 17.97 -14.06
CA ILE A 5 -3.24 18.56 -15.00
C ILE A 5 -2.89 17.51 -16.06
N ILE A 6 -3.27 17.78 -17.31
CA ILE A 6 -2.92 16.94 -18.47
C ILE A 6 -2.14 17.85 -19.43
N PRO A 7 -0.84 17.59 -19.67
CA PRO A 7 -0.10 18.33 -20.69
C PRO A 7 -0.75 18.20 -22.06
N GLU A 8 -0.76 19.28 -22.86
CA GLU A 8 -1.40 19.30 -24.18
C GLU A 8 -0.84 18.22 -25.12
N ASP A 9 0.46 17.95 -25.03
CA ASP A 9 1.17 16.98 -25.88
C ASP A 9 1.29 15.59 -25.22
N TYR A 10 0.54 15.33 -24.14
CA TYR A 10 0.61 14.04 -23.48
C TYR A 10 -0.01 12.92 -24.31
N PHE A 11 0.75 11.87 -24.52
CA PHE A 11 0.26 10.59 -25.03
C PHE A 11 0.83 9.45 -24.19
N SER A 12 0.05 8.40 -24.01
CA SER A 12 0.53 7.21 -23.32
C SER A 12 1.48 6.41 -24.23
N PRO A 13 2.68 6.02 -23.77
CA PRO A 13 3.58 5.16 -24.54
C PRO A 13 3.07 3.73 -24.69
N LEU A 14 2.03 3.35 -23.93
CA LEU A 14 1.43 2.02 -23.94
C LEU A 14 -0.03 2.06 -24.40
N SER A 15 -0.45 1.02 -25.12
CA SER A 15 -1.88 0.75 -25.35
C SER A 15 -2.59 0.46 -24.02
N LEU A 16 -3.92 0.51 -24.00
CA LEU A 16 -4.70 0.12 -22.82
C LEU A 16 -4.42 -1.32 -22.39
N TYR A 17 -4.26 -2.23 -23.35
CA TYR A 17 -3.91 -3.63 -23.07
C TYR A 17 -2.51 -3.75 -22.44
N ASP A 18 -1.50 -3.13 -23.06
CA ASP A 18 -0.12 -3.18 -22.56
C ASP A 18 0.03 -2.50 -21.20
N THR A 19 -0.78 -1.45 -20.94
CA THR A 19 -0.86 -0.84 -19.61
C THR A 19 -1.33 -1.85 -18.55
N GLN A 20 -2.33 -2.70 -18.84
CA GLN A 20 -2.77 -3.73 -17.90
C GLN A 20 -1.69 -4.79 -17.67
N VAL A 21 -0.96 -5.17 -18.74
CA VAL A 21 0.19 -6.08 -18.63
C VAL A 21 1.29 -5.46 -17.76
N ALA A 22 1.61 -4.19 -17.97
CA ALA A 22 2.63 -3.47 -17.21
C ALA A 22 2.25 -3.34 -15.73
N ILE A 23 1.00 -3.02 -15.41
CA ILE A 23 0.48 -2.96 -14.03
C ILE A 23 0.68 -4.32 -13.34
N LYS A 24 0.29 -5.42 -13.99
CA LYS A 24 0.48 -6.75 -13.42
C LYS A 24 1.96 -7.07 -13.22
N THR A 25 2.79 -6.77 -14.21
CA THR A 25 4.24 -7.03 -14.19
C THR A 25 4.93 -6.32 -13.02
N VAL A 26 4.68 -5.03 -12.85
CA VAL A 26 5.29 -4.27 -11.74
C VAL A 26 4.79 -4.74 -10.38
N LYS A 27 3.49 -5.06 -10.27
CA LYS A 27 2.89 -5.56 -9.02
C LYS A 27 3.48 -6.91 -8.61
N ASP A 28 3.53 -7.88 -9.50
CA ASP A 28 4.04 -9.22 -9.22
C ASP A 28 5.54 -9.18 -8.82
N PHE A 29 6.32 -8.39 -9.54
CA PHE A 29 7.74 -8.28 -9.24
C PHE A 29 7.99 -7.60 -7.91
N PHE A 30 7.41 -6.41 -7.70
CA PHE A 30 7.61 -5.64 -6.47
C PHE A 30 7.18 -6.41 -5.22
N GLN A 31 5.98 -7.00 -5.23
CA GLN A 31 5.48 -7.75 -4.07
C GLN A 31 6.39 -8.94 -3.71
N SER A 32 6.90 -9.66 -4.72
CA SER A 32 7.81 -10.78 -4.50
C SER A 32 9.14 -10.33 -3.88
N VAL A 33 9.70 -9.23 -4.40
CA VAL A 33 10.96 -8.69 -3.90
C VAL A 33 10.79 -8.11 -2.50
N LEU A 34 9.73 -7.35 -2.25
CA LEU A 34 9.44 -6.74 -0.94
C LEU A 34 9.21 -7.82 0.13
N ALA A 35 8.37 -8.81 -0.18
CA ALA A 35 8.09 -9.92 0.74
C ALA A 35 9.37 -10.64 1.16
N LYS A 36 10.26 -10.92 0.20
CA LYS A 36 11.56 -11.54 0.47
C LYS A 36 12.49 -10.64 1.30
N GLN A 37 12.53 -9.32 1.03
CA GLN A 37 13.40 -8.38 1.76
C GLN A 37 12.98 -8.22 3.23
N LEU A 38 11.69 -8.27 3.51
CA LEU A 38 11.13 -8.00 4.82
C LEU A 38 10.65 -9.25 5.58
N ASN A 39 10.74 -10.44 4.98
CA ASN A 39 10.19 -11.69 5.52
C ASN A 39 8.68 -11.60 5.77
N LEU A 40 7.93 -11.34 4.72
CA LEU A 40 6.49 -11.16 4.77
C LEU A 40 5.75 -12.32 4.10
N LEU A 41 4.67 -12.77 4.72
CA LEU A 41 3.71 -13.70 4.14
C LEU A 41 2.52 -12.92 3.58
N ARG A 42 2.08 -13.26 2.36
CA ARG A 42 0.83 -12.71 1.83
C ARG A 42 -0.38 -13.32 2.55
N VAL A 43 -1.28 -12.46 3.01
CA VAL A 43 -2.56 -12.86 3.60
C VAL A 43 -3.72 -12.16 2.90
N SER A 44 -4.91 -12.75 2.94
CA SER A 44 -6.13 -12.10 2.46
C SER A 44 -6.66 -11.14 3.53
N SER A 45 -7.04 -9.94 3.11
CA SER A 45 -7.63 -8.93 3.99
C SER A 45 -9.13 -8.77 3.77
N PRO A 46 -9.88 -8.26 4.75
CA PRO A 46 -11.26 -7.90 4.54
C PRO A 46 -11.38 -6.67 3.63
N LEU A 47 -12.40 -6.66 2.77
CA LEU A 47 -12.81 -5.46 2.02
C LEU A 47 -13.67 -4.53 2.87
N PHE A 48 -14.45 -5.11 3.79
CA PHE A 48 -15.32 -4.37 4.71
C PHE A 48 -15.27 -5.01 6.10
N VAL A 49 -15.61 -4.24 7.09
CA VAL A 49 -15.61 -4.63 8.51
C VAL A 49 -16.87 -4.15 9.20
N ASP A 50 -17.20 -4.75 10.34
CA ASP A 50 -18.21 -4.24 11.24
C ASP A 50 -17.70 -2.95 11.92
N PRO A 51 -18.41 -1.82 11.86
CA PRO A 51 -18.03 -0.59 12.57
C PRO A 51 -17.76 -0.80 14.06
N ALA A 52 -18.55 -1.65 14.72
CA ALA A 52 -18.42 -1.96 16.15
C ALA A 52 -17.10 -2.68 16.49
N SER A 53 -16.44 -3.30 15.51
CA SER A 53 -15.15 -3.94 15.71
C SER A 53 -14.00 -2.94 15.95
N GLY A 54 -14.18 -1.68 15.53
CA GLY A 54 -13.13 -0.65 15.55
C GLY A 54 -11.94 -0.93 14.63
N MET A 55 -12.05 -1.91 13.72
CA MET A 55 -10.95 -2.31 12.83
C MET A 55 -10.76 -1.37 11.64
N ASN A 56 -11.78 -0.60 11.26
CA ASN A 56 -11.60 0.43 10.24
C ASN A 56 -10.77 1.59 10.81
N ASP A 57 -9.91 2.16 9.97
CA ASP A 57 -9.10 3.31 10.37
C ASP A 57 -9.77 4.59 9.90
N ASN A 58 -9.93 5.56 10.81
CA ASN A 58 -10.61 6.81 10.50
C ASN A 58 -9.69 7.85 9.83
N LEU A 59 -8.52 7.44 9.36
CA LEU A 59 -7.51 8.33 8.73
C LEU A 59 -7.23 9.56 9.64
N ASN A 60 -7.64 10.77 9.20
CA ASN A 60 -7.50 12.01 9.98
C ASN A 60 -8.67 12.24 10.96
N GLY A 61 -9.66 11.35 10.96
CA GLY A 61 -10.82 11.42 11.88
C GLY A 61 -12.00 12.22 11.35
N ILE A 62 -11.91 12.77 10.14
CA ILE A 62 -12.98 13.53 9.48
C ILE A 62 -13.55 12.82 8.24
N GLU A 63 -12.79 11.92 7.65
CA GLU A 63 -13.19 11.15 6.48
C GLU A 63 -14.26 10.12 6.86
N ARG A 64 -15.31 10.06 6.06
CA ARG A 64 -16.43 9.15 6.27
C ARG A 64 -16.20 7.86 5.49
N PRO A 65 -16.37 6.68 6.11
CA PRO A 65 -16.34 5.42 5.37
C PRO A 65 -17.58 5.30 4.47
N VAL A 66 -17.47 4.47 3.44
CA VAL A 66 -18.66 3.98 2.70
C VAL A 66 -19.26 2.86 3.51
N SER A 67 -20.53 3.00 3.91
CA SER A 67 -21.26 2.01 4.69
C SER A 67 -22.46 1.47 3.92
N PHE A 68 -22.86 0.24 4.26
CA PHE A 68 -24.03 -0.43 3.72
C PHE A 68 -24.65 -1.39 4.74
N GLY A 69 -25.94 -1.69 4.58
CA GLY A 69 -26.64 -2.69 5.40
C GLY A 69 -26.52 -4.09 4.79
N ILE A 70 -26.34 -5.10 5.65
CA ILE A 70 -26.36 -6.52 5.26
C ILE A 70 -27.77 -7.05 5.47
N LYS A 71 -28.51 -7.25 4.38
CA LYS A 71 -29.93 -7.65 4.39
C LYS A 71 -30.22 -8.88 5.25
N GLU A 72 -29.40 -9.94 5.10
CA GLU A 72 -29.58 -11.19 5.84
C GLU A 72 -29.26 -11.06 7.34
N GLN A 73 -28.66 -9.95 7.76
CA GLN A 73 -28.35 -9.64 9.15
C GLN A 73 -29.17 -8.48 9.69
N ASN A 74 -30.44 -8.34 9.25
CA ASN A 74 -31.33 -7.27 9.66
C ASN A 74 -30.74 -5.87 9.46
N GLU A 75 -30.16 -5.64 8.29
CA GLU A 75 -29.52 -4.35 7.92
C GLU A 75 -28.35 -3.96 8.85
N ARG A 76 -27.68 -4.93 9.48
CA ARG A 76 -26.46 -4.66 10.25
C ARG A 76 -25.45 -3.94 9.37
N GLN A 77 -24.93 -2.84 9.89
CA GLN A 77 -24.02 -1.97 9.15
C GLN A 77 -22.64 -2.62 8.97
N ALA A 78 -22.10 -2.49 7.77
CA ALA A 78 -20.72 -2.79 7.42
C ALA A 78 -20.09 -1.56 6.76
N GLU A 79 -18.79 -1.39 6.93
CA GLU A 79 -18.01 -0.30 6.34
C GLU A 79 -16.91 -0.83 5.47
N ILE A 80 -16.79 -0.30 4.24
CA ILE A 80 -15.61 -0.54 3.39
C ILE A 80 -14.39 0.07 4.07
N VAL A 81 -13.30 -0.67 4.12
CA VAL A 81 -12.08 -0.23 4.79
C VAL A 81 -11.48 1.01 4.12
N GLN A 82 -11.01 1.96 4.95
CA GLN A 82 -10.23 3.11 4.54
C GLN A 82 -8.73 2.87 4.69
N SER A 83 -8.35 2.04 5.67
CA SER A 83 -7.00 1.56 5.94
C SER A 83 -7.06 0.24 6.73
N LEU A 84 -6.05 -0.59 6.58
CA LEU A 84 -5.93 -1.89 7.28
C LEU A 84 -4.91 -1.86 8.43
N ALA A 85 -4.43 -0.69 8.87
CA ALA A 85 -3.39 -0.61 9.88
C ALA A 85 -3.75 -1.32 11.20
N LYS A 86 -4.97 -1.14 11.70
CA LYS A 86 -5.47 -1.82 12.91
C LYS A 86 -5.68 -3.31 12.68
N TRP A 87 -6.31 -3.66 11.55
CA TRP A 87 -6.56 -5.06 11.21
C TRP A 87 -5.29 -5.87 11.06
N LYS A 88 -4.25 -5.33 10.39
CA LYS A 88 -2.98 -6.03 10.23
C LYS A 88 -2.31 -6.38 11.57
N ARG A 89 -2.32 -5.45 12.52
CA ARG A 89 -1.80 -5.71 13.88
C ARG A 89 -2.57 -6.80 14.60
N TYR A 90 -3.90 -6.79 14.46
CA TYR A 90 -4.75 -7.88 14.96
C TYR A 90 -4.40 -9.20 14.27
N ALA A 91 -4.32 -9.22 12.94
CA ALA A 91 -4.00 -10.41 12.15
C ALA A 91 -2.62 -11.01 12.47
N LEU A 92 -1.59 -10.18 12.71
CA LEU A 92 -0.28 -10.67 13.15
C LEU A 92 -0.38 -11.53 14.42
N LYS A 93 -1.19 -11.09 15.38
CA LYS A 93 -1.41 -11.83 16.62
C LYS A 93 -2.24 -13.09 16.38
N GLU A 94 -3.39 -12.97 15.72
CA GLU A 94 -4.32 -14.08 15.52
C GLU A 94 -3.73 -15.21 14.67
N TYR A 95 -2.87 -14.88 13.70
CA TYR A 95 -2.21 -15.86 12.84
C TYR A 95 -0.90 -16.38 13.42
N GLY A 96 -0.47 -15.90 14.58
CA GLY A 96 0.68 -16.40 15.32
C GLY A 96 2.04 -16.04 14.69
N PHE A 97 2.15 -14.87 14.04
CA PHE A 97 3.43 -14.43 13.48
C PHE A 97 4.49 -14.23 14.56
N ALA A 98 5.68 -14.80 14.34
CA ALA A 98 6.80 -14.70 15.24
C ALA A 98 7.60 -13.39 15.05
N HIS A 99 8.49 -13.10 16.00
CA HIS A 99 9.45 -12.01 15.89
C HIS A 99 10.25 -12.08 14.59
N GLY A 100 10.33 -10.96 13.88
CA GLY A 100 11.03 -10.87 12.59
C GLY A 100 10.23 -11.33 11.38
N GLU A 101 9.03 -11.86 11.57
CA GLU A 101 8.07 -12.17 10.52
C GLU A 101 7.05 -11.05 10.36
N GLY A 102 6.37 -11.04 9.23
CA GLY A 102 5.33 -10.07 8.96
C GLY A 102 4.35 -10.56 7.89
N LEU A 103 3.33 -9.77 7.68
CA LEU A 103 2.34 -10.01 6.62
C LEU A 103 2.28 -8.83 5.65
N TYR A 104 1.83 -9.11 4.44
CA TYR A 104 1.35 -8.10 3.51
C TYR A 104 0.04 -8.54 2.88
N THR A 105 -0.71 -7.59 2.38
CA THR A 105 -1.98 -7.84 1.71
C THR A 105 -2.17 -6.87 0.55
N ASP A 106 -2.89 -7.35 -0.47
CA ASP A 106 -3.46 -6.48 -1.49
C ASP A 106 -4.71 -5.84 -0.89
N MET A 107 -4.70 -4.55 -0.71
CA MET A 107 -5.78 -3.78 -0.11
C MET A 107 -6.50 -2.98 -1.18
N ASN A 108 -7.83 -3.07 -1.18
CA ASN A 108 -8.69 -2.17 -1.92
C ASN A 108 -9.47 -1.31 -0.92
N ALA A 109 -9.46 0.00 -1.11
CA ALA A 109 -10.18 0.94 -0.26
C ALA A 109 -10.96 1.94 -1.09
N ILE A 110 -12.00 2.53 -0.49
CA ILE A 110 -12.75 3.64 -1.08
C ILE A 110 -12.65 4.82 -0.12
N ARG A 111 -12.04 5.91 -0.59
CA ARG A 111 -11.90 7.18 0.12
C ARG A 111 -12.89 8.18 -0.46
N ARG A 112 -14.14 8.10 -0.05
CA ARG A 112 -15.27 8.84 -0.64
C ARG A 112 -15.15 10.37 -0.55
N ASP A 113 -14.40 10.86 0.42
CA ASP A 113 -14.22 12.30 0.69
C ASP A 113 -12.87 12.82 0.13
N GLU A 114 -12.16 12.02 -0.70
CA GLU A 114 -10.90 12.41 -1.32
C GLU A 114 -11.05 13.52 -2.35
N VAL A 115 -10.18 14.51 -2.29
CA VAL A 115 -10.04 15.51 -3.36
C VAL A 115 -9.13 14.94 -4.44
N THR A 116 -9.75 14.58 -5.57
CA THR A 116 -9.04 13.90 -6.66
C THR A 116 -8.16 14.83 -7.47
N ASP A 117 -6.94 14.38 -7.78
CA ASP A 117 -5.98 15.06 -8.66
C ASP A 117 -5.17 14.01 -9.46
N ASN A 118 -3.97 14.37 -9.96
CA ASN A 118 -3.13 13.46 -10.74
C ASN A 118 -2.62 12.25 -9.94
N ILE A 119 -2.58 12.32 -8.61
CA ILE A 119 -2.01 11.29 -7.73
C ILE A 119 -2.96 10.83 -6.63
N HIS A 120 -4.12 11.47 -6.47
CA HIS A 120 -5.14 11.09 -5.50
C HIS A 120 -6.41 10.59 -6.20
N SER A 121 -6.90 9.43 -5.76
CA SER A 121 -8.09 8.77 -6.30
C SER A 121 -9.04 8.34 -5.19
N ILE A 122 -10.33 8.32 -5.49
CA ILE A 122 -11.36 7.75 -4.61
C ILE A 122 -11.12 6.25 -4.37
N TYR A 123 -10.73 5.52 -5.42
CA TYR A 123 -10.35 4.11 -5.31
C TYR A 123 -8.86 3.99 -5.03
N VAL A 124 -8.51 3.21 -4.02
CA VAL A 124 -7.12 2.95 -3.63
C VAL A 124 -6.84 1.45 -3.74
N ASP A 125 -5.81 1.11 -4.50
CA ASP A 125 -5.24 -0.22 -4.65
C ASP A 125 -3.78 -0.15 -4.19
N GLN A 126 -3.47 -0.77 -3.06
CA GLN A 126 -2.12 -0.67 -2.46
C GLN A 126 -1.68 -1.98 -1.83
N TRP A 127 -0.36 -2.17 -1.73
CA TRP A 127 0.20 -3.14 -0.81
C TRP A 127 0.33 -2.52 0.57
N ASP A 128 -0.17 -3.23 1.53
CA ASP A 128 -0.12 -2.80 2.92
C ASP A 128 0.53 -3.91 3.75
N TRP A 129 1.55 -3.58 4.53
CA TRP A 129 2.32 -4.56 5.27
C TRP A 129 2.52 -4.17 6.73
N GLU A 130 2.76 -5.18 7.58
CA GLU A 130 3.08 -5.02 9.00
C GLU A 130 4.06 -6.12 9.41
N LYS A 131 4.98 -5.83 10.35
CA LYS A 131 6.01 -6.75 10.79
C LYS A 131 6.15 -6.76 12.31
N VAL A 132 6.36 -7.95 12.90
CA VAL A 132 6.58 -8.10 14.33
C VAL A 132 8.02 -7.71 14.69
N ILE A 133 8.16 -6.73 15.55
CA ILE A 133 9.43 -6.31 16.17
C ILE A 133 9.32 -6.33 17.69
N VAL A 134 10.44 -6.54 18.38
CA VAL A 134 10.50 -6.43 19.83
C VAL A 134 10.73 -4.98 20.28
N LYS A 135 10.43 -4.68 21.54
CA LYS A 135 10.53 -3.32 22.09
C LYS A 135 11.92 -2.70 21.93
N SER A 136 12.98 -3.49 22.07
CA SER A 136 14.38 -3.04 21.88
C SER A 136 14.72 -2.63 20.45
N GLU A 137 13.98 -3.14 19.47
CA GLU A 137 14.14 -2.79 18.04
C GLU A 137 13.35 -1.54 17.66
N ARG A 138 12.55 -0.98 18.55
CA ARG A 138 11.80 0.25 18.29
C ARG A 138 12.70 1.46 18.42
N ASN A 139 13.64 1.59 17.51
CA ASN A 139 14.65 2.64 17.46
C ASN A 139 14.93 3.10 16.02
N LEU A 140 15.68 4.19 15.88
CA LEU A 140 15.99 4.81 14.59
C LEU A 140 16.84 3.91 13.67
N ASP A 141 17.75 3.11 14.24
CA ASP A 141 18.61 2.23 13.46
C ASP A 141 17.81 1.10 12.79
N THR A 142 16.87 0.51 13.52
CA THR A 142 15.93 -0.47 12.96
C THR A 142 15.07 0.16 11.86
N LEU A 143 14.54 1.36 12.09
CA LEU A 143 13.77 2.09 11.07
C LEU A 143 14.61 2.31 9.80
N LYS A 144 15.82 2.84 9.93
CA LYS A 144 16.73 3.06 8.79
C LYS A 144 17.06 1.76 8.05
N LYS A 145 17.20 0.65 8.76
CA LYS A 145 17.45 -0.68 8.18
C LYS A 145 16.25 -1.15 7.33
N VAL A 146 15.05 -1.01 7.86
CA VAL A 146 13.82 -1.37 7.15
C VAL A 146 13.63 -0.47 5.92
N VAL A 147 13.80 0.84 6.06
CA VAL A 147 13.69 1.79 4.95
C VAL A 147 14.68 1.45 3.82
N ARG A 148 15.94 1.12 4.14
CA ARG A 148 16.91 0.66 3.13
C ARG A 148 16.48 -0.63 2.44
N SER A 149 15.85 -1.55 3.16
CA SER A 149 15.33 -2.80 2.58
C SER A 149 14.18 -2.54 1.62
N VAL A 150 13.25 -1.64 1.97
CA VAL A 150 12.17 -1.19 1.07
C VAL A 150 12.76 -0.49 -0.16
N TYR A 151 13.71 0.42 0.04
CA TYR A 151 14.35 1.15 -1.06
C TYR A 151 15.08 0.22 -2.03
N LYS A 152 15.74 -0.82 -1.50
CA LYS A 152 16.35 -1.86 -2.33
C LYS A 152 15.32 -2.62 -3.18
N ALA A 153 14.11 -2.83 -2.67
CA ALA A 153 13.03 -3.43 -3.45
C ALA A 153 12.56 -2.49 -4.56
N LEU A 154 12.39 -1.19 -4.27
CA LEU A 154 12.04 -0.17 -5.26
C LEU A 154 13.08 -0.10 -6.39
N ARG A 155 14.37 0.01 -6.06
CA ARG A 155 15.44 0.05 -7.07
C ARG A 155 15.48 -1.20 -7.95
N LYS A 156 15.32 -2.38 -7.36
CA LYS A 156 15.25 -3.62 -8.15
C LYS A 156 14.05 -3.63 -9.10
N THR A 157 12.93 -3.06 -8.66
CA THR A 157 11.73 -2.96 -9.50
C THR A 157 11.95 -1.96 -10.63
N GLU A 158 12.56 -0.82 -10.36
CA GLU A 158 12.92 0.16 -11.40
C GLU A 158 13.82 -0.48 -12.45
N THR A 159 14.95 -1.11 -12.05
CA THR A 159 15.83 -1.82 -12.97
C THR A 159 15.10 -2.91 -13.76
N TYR A 160 14.22 -3.68 -13.11
CA TYR A 160 13.43 -4.70 -13.81
C TYR A 160 12.49 -4.09 -14.86
N MET A 161 11.82 -3.00 -14.51
CA MET A 161 10.90 -2.32 -15.43
C MET A 161 11.63 -1.63 -16.60
N SER A 162 12.82 -1.06 -16.36
CA SER A 162 13.63 -0.46 -17.45
C SER A 162 14.12 -1.49 -18.47
N ILE A 163 14.33 -2.74 -18.04
CA ILE A 163 14.65 -3.86 -18.96
C ILE A 163 13.42 -4.29 -19.77
N GLN A 164 12.20 -4.19 -19.19
CA GLN A 164 10.96 -4.61 -19.85
C GLN A 164 10.41 -3.53 -20.81
N TYR A 165 10.71 -2.26 -20.56
CA TYR A 165 10.13 -1.13 -21.26
C TYR A 165 11.18 -0.06 -21.54
N ASP A 166 11.59 0.07 -22.79
CA ASP A 166 12.69 0.95 -23.24
C ASP A 166 12.48 2.45 -22.94
N PHE A 167 11.24 2.88 -22.71
CA PHE A 167 10.92 4.26 -22.35
C PHE A 167 11.03 4.55 -20.85
N ILE A 168 11.32 3.54 -20.00
CA ILE A 168 11.53 3.70 -18.56
C ILE A 168 13.02 3.84 -18.29
N GLU A 169 13.41 5.00 -17.77
CA GLU A 169 14.76 5.29 -17.33
C GLU A 169 14.91 5.02 -15.82
N GLU A 170 16.09 4.54 -15.39
CA GLU A 170 16.41 4.44 -13.96
C GLU A 170 16.75 5.83 -13.42
N ILE A 171 15.90 6.38 -12.56
CA ILE A 171 16.03 7.71 -11.97
C ILE A 171 16.29 7.69 -10.46
N LEU A 172 16.05 6.56 -9.80
CA LEU A 172 16.22 6.44 -8.36
C LEU A 172 17.71 6.53 -7.97
N PRO A 173 18.10 7.42 -7.04
CA PRO A 173 19.46 7.54 -6.56
C PRO A 173 20.04 6.21 -6.07
N LYS A 174 21.36 6.07 -6.12
CA LYS A 174 22.03 4.87 -5.60
C LYS A 174 21.76 4.67 -4.11
N ASP A 175 21.75 5.74 -3.35
CA ASP A 175 21.57 5.75 -1.90
C ASP A 175 20.47 6.73 -1.51
N ILE A 176 19.77 6.43 -0.38
CA ILE A 176 18.76 7.31 0.21
C ILE A 176 19.39 8.25 1.22
N PHE A 177 18.87 9.47 1.26
CA PHE A 177 19.22 10.46 2.27
C PHE A 177 18.16 10.48 3.38
N PHE A 178 18.61 10.56 4.63
CA PHE A 178 17.74 10.68 5.80
C PHE A 178 17.83 12.09 6.36
N ILE A 179 16.68 12.76 6.44
CA ILE A 179 16.56 14.09 7.08
C ILE A 179 15.60 13.97 8.27
N THR A 180 15.73 14.87 9.21
CA THR A 180 14.79 15.04 10.30
C THR A 180 13.86 16.21 9.99
N THR A 181 12.71 16.29 10.68
CA THR A 181 11.77 17.43 10.53
C THR A 181 12.33 18.75 11.02
N GLN A 182 13.51 18.74 11.65
CA GLN A 182 14.22 19.93 12.14
C GLN A 182 15.30 20.46 11.16
N GLU A 183 15.65 19.65 10.17
CA GLU A 183 16.56 20.00 9.06
C GLU A 183 15.79 20.48 7.83
#